data_242849bc061602138b20ba00a2385734
#
_entry.id   242849bc061602138b20ba00a2385734
#
_cell.length_a   1.000
_cell.length_b   1.000
_cell.length_c   1.000
_cell.angle_alpha   90.00
_cell.angle_beta   90.00
_cell.angle_gamma   90.00
#
_symmetry.space_group_name_H-M   'P 1'
#
loop_
_entity.id
_entity.type
_entity.pdbx_description
1 polymer ?
#
loop_
_entity_poly.entity_id
_entity_poly.type
_entity_poly.pdbx_seq_one_letter_code
_entity_poly.pdbx_strand_id
1 'polypeptide(L)'
;MVFTLASFLMPPLLVFGVYHLLTWFNTFAIDERTYWRRVALASGISHLLLVTGFLVFSYFDLQAHVRLQGTDTAFGPFLFNRSDFWRLMTIFDTAATFAILGLFSVLDRMGINPPGLVLVTFTVIYVMGTLQWYWLGGGIGALMEKFWAGLKTGDEEEEEEWF
;
A
#
# COMPACT_ATOMS: atom_id res chain seq x y z
N MET A 1 6.87 -21.52 0.15
CA MET A 1 5.42 -21.53 0.51
C MET A 1 5.12 -20.64 1.75
N VAL A 2 5.86 -20.69 2.84
CA VAL A 2 5.64 -19.84 4.03
C VAL A 2 5.77 -18.34 3.72
N PHE A 3 6.72 -17.95 2.88
CA PHE A 3 6.95 -16.54 2.50
C PHE A 3 5.76 -15.94 1.72
N THR A 4 5.07 -16.77 0.92
CA THR A 4 3.92 -16.32 0.12
C THR A 4 2.69 -16.04 1.00
N LEU A 5 2.43 -16.88 1.99
CA LEU A 5 1.28 -16.71 2.89
C LEU A 5 1.46 -15.49 3.81
N ALA A 6 2.66 -15.31 4.35
CA ALA A 6 2.99 -14.13 5.18
C ALA A 6 2.84 -12.83 4.40
N SER A 7 3.22 -12.80 3.13
CA SER A 7 3.08 -11.61 2.27
C SER A 7 1.63 -11.22 2.04
N PHE A 8 0.71 -12.19 1.94
CA PHE A 8 -0.73 -11.88 1.76
C PHE A 8 -1.42 -11.47 3.07
N LEU A 9 -0.98 -11.99 4.20
CA LEU A 9 -1.59 -11.68 5.51
C LEU A 9 -1.06 -10.38 6.13
N MET A 10 0.18 -10.01 5.82
CA MET A 10 0.81 -8.82 6.40
C MET A 10 0.05 -7.52 6.11
N PRO A 11 -0.38 -7.23 4.86
CA PRO A 11 -1.10 -5.99 4.58
C PRO A 11 -2.41 -5.82 5.36
N PRO A 12 -3.36 -6.78 5.40
CA PRO A 12 -4.58 -6.62 6.18
C PRO A 12 -4.32 -6.51 7.68
N LEU A 13 -3.32 -7.22 8.22
CA LEU A 13 -2.93 -7.10 9.62
C LEU A 13 -2.35 -5.71 9.92
N LEU A 14 -1.57 -5.15 9.00
CA LEU A 14 -1.03 -3.80 9.13
C LEU A 14 -2.14 -2.76 9.11
N VAL A 15 -3.11 -2.87 8.17
CA VAL A 15 -4.28 -1.99 8.12
C VAL A 15 -5.08 -2.06 9.41
N PHE A 16 -5.32 -3.26 9.93
CA PHE A 16 -6.02 -3.47 11.19
C PHE A 16 -5.26 -2.81 12.36
N GLY A 17 -3.96 -3.03 12.48
CA GLY A 17 -3.12 -2.41 13.52
C GLY A 17 -3.11 -0.88 13.42
N VAL A 18 -2.93 -0.32 12.23
CA VAL A 18 -2.96 1.13 12.01
C VAL A 18 -4.34 1.71 12.32
N TYR A 19 -5.43 1.04 11.92
CA TYR A 19 -6.78 1.46 12.25
C TYR A 19 -6.98 1.59 13.76
N HIS A 20 -6.58 0.57 14.53
CA HIS A 20 -6.69 0.61 15.99
C HIS A 20 -5.82 1.68 16.63
N LEU A 21 -4.59 1.88 16.14
CA LEU A 21 -3.72 2.95 16.65
C LEU A 21 -4.31 4.33 16.36
N LEU A 22 -4.82 4.58 15.15
CA LEU A 22 -5.45 5.85 14.81
C LEU A 22 -6.67 6.13 15.67
N THR A 23 -7.49 5.11 15.94
CA THR A 23 -8.67 5.23 16.81
C THR A 23 -8.26 5.46 18.28
N TRP A 24 -7.28 4.72 18.78
CA TRP A 24 -6.78 4.88 20.14
C TRP A 24 -6.30 6.30 20.45
N PHE A 25 -5.52 6.87 19.51
CA PHE A 25 -4.98 8.22 19.68
C PHE A 25 -5.88 9.32 19.12
N ASN A 26 -7.06 8.99 18.59
CA ASN A 26 -7.94 9.87 17.82
C ASN A 26 -7.19 10.75 16.81
N THR A 27 -6.17 10.18 16.18
CA THR A 27 -5.31 10.89 15.23
C THR A 27 -6.11 11.28 13.99
N PHE A 28 -5.94 12.50 13.51
CA PHE A 28 -6.70 13.07 12.38
C PHE A 28 -8.22 13.18 12.65
N ALA A 29 -8.65 13.30 13.89
CA ALA A 29 -10.07 13.30 14.28
C ALA A 29 -10.82 12.11 13.65
N ILE A 30 -10.24 10.90 13.77
CA ILE A 30 -10.74 9.72 13.08
C ILE A 30 -12.13 9.32 13.59
N ASP A 31 -12.44 9.57 14.87
CA ASP A 31 -13.72 9.24 15.49
C ASP A 31 -14.88 10.08 14.96
N GLU A 32 -14.60 11.26 14.39
CA GLU A 32 -15.59 12.11 13.74
C GLU A 32 -15.89 11.70 12.28
N ARG A 33 -15.13 10.74 11.73
CA ARG A 33 -15.25 10.32 10.34
C ARG A 33 -16.19 9.13 10.20
N THR A 34 -16.83 9.01 9.05
CA THR A 34 -17.58 7.81 8.66
C THR A 34 -16.66 6.59 8.61
N TYR A 35 -17.22 5.40 8.85
CA TYR A 35 -16.43 4.16 8.93
C TYR A 35 -15.57 3.92 7.70
N TRP A 36 -16.12 4.10 6.49
CA TRP A 36 -15.35 3.91 5.25
C TRP A 36 -14.14 4.85 5.14
N ARG A 37 -14.24 6.11 5.65
CA ARG A 37 -13.12 7.06 5.66
C ARG A 37 -12.05 6.67 6.65
N ARG A 38 -12.43 6.07 7.77
CA ARG A 38 -11.48 5.54 8.76
C ARG A 38 -10.64 4.41 8.14
N VAL A 39 -11.30 3.46 7.46
CA VAL A 39 -10.64 2.34 6.78
C VAL A 39 -9.76 2.85 5.63
N ALA A 40 -10.24 3.82 4.84
CA ALA A 40 -9.47 4.45 3.77
C ALA A 40 -8.16 5.08 4.29
N LEU A 41 -8.23 5.88 5.35
CA LEU A 41 -7.06 6.50 5.98
C LEU A 41 -6.08 5.45 6.52
N ALA A 42 -6.58 4.46 7.25
CA ALA A 42 -5.76 3.38 7.78
C ALA A 42 -5.02 2.64 6.66
N SER A 43 -5.71 2.36 5.54
CA SER A 43 -5.12 1.70 4.37
C SER A 43 -4.03 2.56 3.71
N GLY A 44 -4.28 3.84 3.47
CA GLY A 44 -3.29 4.75 2.90
C GLY A 44 -2.04 4.89 3.76
N ILE A 45 -2.20 5.06 5.08
CA ILE A 45 -1.08 5.14 6.02
C ILE A 45 -0.32 3.81 6.09
N SER A 46 -1.02 2.68 6.07
CA SER A 46 -0.40 1.35 6.04
C SER A 46 0.47 1.15 4.80
N HIS A 47 0.01 1.62 3.64
CA HIS A 47 0.82 1.61 2.42
C HIS A 47 2.10 2.44 2.57
N LEU A 48 2.00 3.67 3.09
CA LEU A 48 3.18 4.52 3.33
C LEU A 48 4.19 3.84 4.25
N LEU A 49 3.73 3.22 5.33
CA LEU A 49 4.58 2.49 6.26
C LEU A 49 5.23 1.26 5.60
N LEU A 50 4.47 0.51 4.79
CA LEU A 50 4.95 -0.68 4.11
C LEU A 50 6.03 -0.33 3.07
N VAL A 51 5.79 0.67 2.22
CA VAL A 51 6.75 1.13 1.21
C VAL A 51 7.99 1.70 1.89
N THR A 52 7.83 2.55 2.91
CA THR A 52 8.96 3.12 3.64
C THR A 52 9.78 2.03 4.31
N GLY A 53 9.13 1.08 5.00
CA GLY A 53 9.80 -0.05 5.63
C GLY A 53 10.57 -0.91 4.63
N PHE A 54 9.98 -1.18 3.48
CA PHE A 54 10.64 -1.92 2.40
C PHE A 54 11.87 -1.17 1.85
N LEU A 55 11.77 0.14 1.63
CA LEU A 55 12.89 0.94 1.15
C LEU A 55 14.04 1.01 2.16
N VAL A 56 13.70 1.20 3.44
CA VAL A 56 14.68 1.20 4.54
C VAL A 56 15.38 -0.16 4.62
N PHE A 57 14.64 -1.26 4.59
CA PHE A 57 15.20 -2.61 4.57
C PHE A 57 16.12 -2.82 3.35
N SER A 58 15.68 -2.42 2.15
CA SER A 58 16.47 -2.53 0.92
C SER A 58 17.75 -1.70 0.97
N TYR A 59 17.72 -0.54 1.65
CA TYR A 59 18.90 0.27 1.86
C TYR A 59 19.94 -0.43 2.74
N PHE A 60 19.52 -1.05 3.86
CA PHE A 60 20.42 -1.83 4.70
C PHE A 60 20.97 -3.05 3.98
N ASP A 61 20.18 -3.71 3.15
CA ASP A 61 20.60 -4.83 2.32
C ASP A 61 21.67 -4.40 1.29
N LEU A 62 21.50 -3.24 0.66
CA LEU A 62 22.53 -2.64 -0.20
C LEU A 62 23.83 -2.38 0.58
N GLN A 63 23.75 -1.79 1.77
CA GLN A 63 24.94 -1.53 2.58
C GLN A 63 25.68 -2.83 2.95
N ALA A 64 24.94 -3.89 3.25
CA ALA A 64 25.53 -5.19 3.49
C ALA A 64 26.20 -5.75 2.22
N HIS A 65 25.54 -5.63 1.06
CA HIS A 65 26.07 -6.08 -0.23
C HIS A 65 27.35 -5.34 -0.62
N VAL A 66 27.38 -4.02 -0.50
CA VAL A 66 28.58 -3.19 -0.76
C VAL A 66 29.75 -3.59 0.13
N ARG A 67 29.50 -3.84 1.44
CA ARG A 67 30.52 -4.27 2.40
C ARG A 67 31.10 -5.65 2.06
N LEU A 68 30.26 -6.58 1.60
CA LEU A 68 30.68 -7.95 1.34
C LEU A 68 31.35 -8.12 -0.02
N GLN A 69 30.92 -7.38 -1.03
CA GLN A 69 31.39 -7.55 -2.42
C GLN A 69 32.33 -6.44 -2.87
N GLY A 70 32.49 -5.36 -2.10
CA GLY A 70 33.35 -4.24 -2.46
C GLY A 70 32.93 -3.47 -3.73
N THR A 71 31.65 -3.61 -4.14
CA THR A 71 31.12 -2.96 -5.33
C THR A 71 30.37 -1.68 -4.94
N ASP A 72 30.74 -0.57 -5.58
CA ASP A 72 30.01 0.68 -5.42
C ASP A 72 28.77 0.69 -6.34
N THR A 73 27.64 0.31 -5.79
CA THR A 73 26.36 0.23 -6.52
C THR A 73 25.39 1.27 -5.99
N ALA A 74 24.85 2.11 -6.87
CA ALA A 74 23.83 3.08 -6.49
C ALA A 74 22.51 2.40 -6.11
N PHE A 75 21.75 2.99 -5.16
CA PHE A 75 20.54 2.39 -4.61
C PHE A 75 19.44 2.12 -5.65
N GLY A 76 19.24 3.03 -6.60
CA GLY A 76 18.24 2.85 -7.64
C GLY A 76 18.50 1.62 -8.54
N PRO A 77 19.65 1.51 -9.19
CA PRO A 77 20.02 0.33 -9.95
C PRO A 77 19.98 -0.97 -9.14
N PHE A 78 20.43 -0.96 -7.88
CA PHE A 78 20.32 -2.10 -6.99
C PHE A 78 18.88 -2.55 -6.80
N LEU A 79 17.98 -1.63 -6.49
CA LEU A 79 16.58 -1.94 -6.23
C LEU A 79 15.85 -2.39 -7.51
N PHE A 80 16.06 -1.71 -8.63
CA PHE A 80 15.35 -2.00 -9.89
C PHE A 80 15.80 -3.31 -10.56
N ASN A 81 16.98 -3.80 -10.23
CA ASN A 81 17.44 -5.12 -10.69
C ASN A 81 16.88 -6.27 -9.84
N ARG A 82 16.16 -6.00 -8.77
CA ARG A 82 15.60 -7.02 -7.89
C ARG A 82 14.23 -7.49 -8.38
N SER A 83 14.11 -8.78 -8.65
CA SER A 83 12.83 -9.39 -9.05
C SER A 83 11.77 -9.37 -7.94
N ASP A 84 12.18 -9.41 -6.66
CA ASP A 84 11.28 -9.33 -5.51
C ASP A 84 10.65 -7.94 -5.37
N PHE A 85 11.40 -6.86 -5.68
CA PHE A 85 10.85 -5.51 -5.75
C PHE A 85 9.69 -5.44 -6.75
N TRP A 86 9.88 -5.89 -7.99
CA TRP A 86 8.84 -5.84 -9.01
C TRP A 86 7.64 -6.73 -8.70
N ARG A 87 7.87 -7.89 -8.06
CA ARG A 87 6.78 -8.75 -7.58
C ARG A 87 5.92 -8.07 -6.53
N LEU A 88 6.55 -7.46 -5.52
CA LEU A 88 5.81 -6.73 -4.50
C LEU A 88 5.04 -5.55 -5.11
N MET A 89 5.68 -4.78 -5.98
CA MET A 89 5.04 -3.67 -6.67
C MET A 89 3.85 -4.12 -7.51
N THR A 90 3.97 -5.22 -8.26
CA THR A 90 2.87 -5.74 -9.09
C THR A 90 1.69 -6.20 -8.25
N ILE A 91 1.93 -6.79 -7.08
CA ILE A 91 0.87 -7.32 -6.21
C ILE A 91 0.19 -6.19 -5.42
N PHE A 92 0.97 -5.28 -4.83
CA PHE A 92 0.45 -4.30 -3.88
C PHE A 92 0.19 -2.93 -4.50
N ASP A 93 0.93 -2.57 -5.54
CA ASP A 93 0.88 -1.25 -6.19
C ASP A 93 0.69 -1.37 -7.71
N THR A 94 -0.30 -2.15 -8.12
CA THR A 94 -0.57 -2.44 -9.53
C THR A 94 -0.69 -1.15 -10.37
N ALA A 95 -1.42 -0.14 -9.88
CA ALA A 95 -1.58 1.13 -10.58
C ALA A 95 -0.24 1.88 -10.72
N ALA A 96 0.57 1.94 -9.66
CA ALA A 96 1.89 2.55 -9.71
C ALA A 96 2.83 1.78 -10.65
N THR A 97 2.79 0.45 -10.62
CA THR A 97 3.59 -0.41 -11.49
C THR A 97 3.29 -0.14 -12.97
N PHE A 98 2.02 -0.11 -13.37
CA PHE A 98 1.65 0.19 -14.75
C PHE A 98 2.02 1.62 -15.15
N ALA A 99 1.87 2.60 -14.27
CA ALA A 99 2.28 3.98 -14.53
C ALA A 99 3.80 4.07 -14.76
N ILE A 100 4.61 3.39 -13.95
CA ILE A 100 6.07 3.36 -14.07
C ILE A 100 6.50 2.66 -15.36
N LEU A 101 5.94 1.48 -15.65
CA LEU A 101 6.27 0.74 -16.88
C LEU A 101 5.86 1.53 -18.13
N GLY A 102 4.70 2.19 -18.09
CA GLY A 102 4.26 3.09 -19.16
C GLY A 102 5.22 4.26 -19.35
N LEU A 103 5.62 4.93 -18.26
CA LEU A 103 6.59 6.02 -18.29
C LEU A 103 7.93 5.55 -18.89
N PHE A 104 8.47 4.42 -18.43
CA PHE A 104 9.72 3.88 -18.94
C PHE A 104 9.64 3.54 -20.43
N SER A 105 8.53 2.94 -20.87
CA SER A 105 8.30 2.64 -22.27
C SER A 105 8.28 3.89 -23.16
N VAL A 106 7.68 4.99 -22.68
CA VAL A 106 7.66 6.28 -23.41
C VAL A 106 9.05 6.89 -23.46
N LEU A 107 9.74 6.96 -22.33
CA LEU A 107 11.09 7.54 -22.24
C LEU A 107 12.10 6.77 -23.11
N ASP A 108 12.04 5.44 -23.10
CA ASP A 108 12.88 4.58 -23.94
C ASP A 108 12.65 4.84 -25.44
N ARG A 109 11.39 4.93 -25.88
CA ARG A 109 11.04 5.27 -27.27
C ARG A 109 11.53 6.66 -27.69
N MET A 110 11.61 7.60 -26.75
CA MET A 110 12.12 8.96 -27.00
C MET A 110 13.64 9.05 -26.90
N GLY A 111 14.34 7.99 -26.50
CA GLY A 111 15.79 7.99 -26.24
C GLY A 111 16.17 8.89 -25.06
N ILE A 112 15.24 9.15 -24.12
CA ILE A 112 15.46 10.05 -23.00
C ILE A 112 15.74 9.22 -21.76
N ASN A 113 16.90 9.47 -21.14
CA ASN A 113 17.25 8.93 -19.83
C ASN A 113 17.44 10.08 -18.83
N PRO A 114 16.37 10.62 -18.25
CA PRO A 114 16.46 11.82 -17.43
C PRO A 114 17.20 11.53 -16.12
N PRO A 115 18.10 12.43 -15.71
CA PRO A 115 18.66 12.41 -14.37
C PRO A 115 17.49 12.55 -13.37
N GLY A 116 17.44 11.68 -12.35
CA GLY A 116 16.36 11.70 -11.35
C GLY A 116 15.18 10.78 -11.67
N LEU A 117 15.26 9.91 -12.68
CA LEU A 117 14.24 8.88 -12.98
C LEU A 117 13.89 8.03 -11.72
N VAL A 118 14.88 7.77 -10.88
CA VAL A 118 14.71 7.07 -9.60
C VAL A 118 13.77 7.85 -8.68
N LEU A 119 13.96 9.16 -8.55
CA LEU A 119 13.11 10.03 -7.72
C LEU A 119 11.66 10.06 -8.25
N VAL A 120 11.51 10.20 -9.56
CA VAL A 120 10.17 10.16 -10.21
C VAL A 120 9.50 8.83 -9.93
N THR A 121 10.20 7.72 -10.06
CA THR A 121 9.67 6.37 -9.78
C THR A 121 9.17 6.27 -8.33
N PHE A 122 9.97 6.69 -7.36
CA PHE A 122 9.53 6.67 -5.96
C PHE A 122 8.34 7.59 -5.71
N THR A 123 8.32 8.78 -6.31
CA THR A 123 7.18 9.69 -6.19
C THR A 123 5.90 9.03 -6.72
N VAL A 124 5.97 8.36 -7.88
CA VAL A 124 4.82 7.64 -8.45
C VAL A 124 4.37 6.51 -7.51
N ILE A 125 5.29 5.73 -6.95
CA ILE A 125 4.96 4.66 -5.99
C ILE A 125 4.24 5.25 -4.78
N TYR A 126 4.80 6.27 -4.15
CA TYR A 126 4.19 6.89 -2.96
C TYR A 126 2.82 7.50 -3.25
N VAL A 127 2.68 8.25 -4.33
CA VAL A 127 1.42 8.94 -4.64
C VAL A 127 0.37 7.98 -5.16
N MET A 128 0.67 7.26 -6.24
CA MET A 128 -0.31 6.39 -6.90
C MET A 128 -0.65 5.17 -6.04
N GLY A 129 0.35 4.54 -5.41
CA GLY A 129 0.12 3.42 -4.52
C GLY A 129 -0.70 3.83 -3.29
N THR A 130 -0.39 4.96 -2.65
CA THR A 130 -1.18 5.45 -1.50
C THR A 130 -2.61 5.79 -1.89
N LEU A 131 -2.83 6.41 -3.04
CA LEU A 131 -4.18 6.69 -3.56
C LEU A 131 -4.93 5.39 -3.86
N GLN A 132 -4.27 4.41 -4.48
CA GLN A 132 -4.86 3.09 -4.75
C GLN A 132 -5.32 2.43 -3.44
N TRP A 133 -4.47 2.38 -2.43
CA TRP A 133 -4.79 1.77 -1.14
C TRP A 133 -5.88 2.54 -0.39
N TYR A 134 -5.85 3.87 -0.45
CA TYR A 134 -6.91 4.70 0.11
C TYR A 134 -8.28 4.38 -0.50
N TRP A 135 -8.37 4.31 -1.84
CA TRP A 135 -9.61 4.00 -2.53
C TRP A 135 -10.08 2.56 -2.32
N LEU A 136 -9.16 1.59 -2.35
CA LEU A 136 -9.48 0.18 -2.07
C LEU A 136 -9.98 0.01 -0.63
N GLY A 137 -9.28 0.57 0.34
CA GLY A 137 -9.70 0.54 1.74
C GLY A 137 -11.04 1.24 1.96
N GLY A 138 -11.26 2.39 1.31
CA GLY A 138 -12.54 3.09 1.35
C GLY A 138 -13.67 2.28 0.74
N GLY A 139 -13.45 1.61 -0.38
CA GLY A 139 -14.40 0.72 -1.02
C GLY A 139 -14.78 -0.47 -0.12
N ILE A 140 -13.79 -1.12 0.47
CA ILE A 140 -14.01 -2.22 1.43
C ILE A 140 -14.80 -1.70 2.66
N GLY A 141 -14.39 -0.57 3.22
CA GLY A 141 -15.10 0.05 4.36
C GLY A 141 -16.56 0.37 4.05
N ALA A 142 -16.85 0.92 2.86
CA ALA A 142 -18.21 1.23 2.43
C ALA A 142 -19.06 -0.04 2.21
N LEU A 143 -18.46 -1.10 1.69
CA LEU A 143 -19.14 -2.39 1.57
C LEU A 143 -19.48 -3.00 2.93
N MET A 144 -18.54 -2.95 3.88
CA MET A 144 -18.78 -3.42 5.25
C MET A 144 -19.87 -2.60 5.94
N GLU A 145 -19.87 -1.28 5.80
CA GLU A 145 -20.89 -0.40 6.38
C GLU A 145 -22.29 -0.75 5.86
N LYS A 146 -22.44 -0.97 4.56
CA LYS A 146 -23.69 -1.42 3.94
C LYS A 146 -24.12 -2.80 4.41
N PHE A 147 -23.18 -3.73 4.52
CA PHE A 147 -23.46 -5.08 5.01
C PHE A 147 -24.00 -5.07 6.45
N TRP A 148 -23.37 -4.32 7.34
CA TRP A 148 -23.84 -4.19 8.72
C TRP A 148 -25.20 -3.47 8.84
N ALA A 149 -25.44 -2.46 8.00
CA ALA A 149 -26.74 -1.79 7.97
C ALA A 149 -27.85 -2.75 7.53
N GLY A 150 -27.59 -3.59 6.52
CA GLY A 150 -28.56 -4.58 6.05
C GLY A 150 -28.88 -5.68 7.07
N LEU A 151 -27.91 -6.07 7.89
CA LEU A 151 -28.16 -7.03 8.98
C LEU A 151 -29.08 -6.45 10.06
N LYS A 152 -28.90 -5.18 10.43
CA LYS A 152 -29.73 -4.52 11.45
C LYS A 152 -31.20 -4.34 11.04
N THR A 153 -31.44 -4.02 9.77
CA THR A 153 -32.82 -3.88 9.26
C THR A 153 -33.55 -5.22 9.19
N GLY A 154 -32.86 -6.33 8.95
CA GLY A 154 -33.44 -7.67 8.98
C GLY A 154 -33.93 -8.09 10.39
N ASP A 155 -33.17 -7.74 11.41
CA ASP A 155 -33.52 -8.08 12.80
C ASP A 155 -34.75 -7.27 13.29
N GLU A 156 -34.93 -6.02 12.85
CA GLU A 156 -36.07 -5.17 13.19
C GLU A 156 -37.37 -5.65 12.52
N GLU A 157 -37.32 -6.16 11.29
CA GLU A 157 -38.50 -6.72 10.61
C GLU A 157 -39.00 -8.04 11.25
N GLU A 158 -38.12 -8.88 11.80
CA GLU A 158 -38.49 -10.12 12.48
C GLU A 158 -39.14 -9.86 13.83
N GLU A 159 -38.80 -8.78 14.56
CA GLU A 159 -39.42 -8.43 15.85
C GLU A 159 -40.85 -7.87 15.69
N GLU A 160 -41.16 -7.21 14.56
CA GLU A 160 -42.52 -6.68 14.32
C GLU A 160 -43.53 -7.76 13.90
N GLU A 161 -43.10 -8.91 13.38
CA GLU A 161 -44.01 -10.01 13.02
C GLU A 161 -44.56 -10.83 14.24
N TRP A 162 -44.02 -10.62 15.43
CA TRP A 162 -44.41 -11.38 16.64
C TRP A 162 -45.33 -10.65 17.58
N PHE A 163 -45.84 -9.46 17.25
CA PHE A 163 -46.80 -8.67 18.00
C PHE A 163 -48.07 -8.38 17.19
#